data_0003e5367ca4d058c72642766233dd56
#
_entry.id   0003e5367ca4d058c72642766233dd56
#
_cell.length_a   1.000
_cell.length_b   1.000
_cell.length_c   1.000
_cell.angle_alpha   90.00
_cell.angle_beta   90.00
_cell.angle_gamma   90.00
#
_symmetry.space_group_name_H-M   'P 1'
#
loop_
_entity.id
_entity.type
_entity.pdbx_description
1 polymer ?
#
loop_
_entity_poly.entity_id
_entity_poly.type
_entity_poly.pdbx_seq_one_letter_code
_entity_poly.pdbx_strand_id
1 'polypeptide(L)'
;MLNNMLAVNNLIEKRFVPPKIFDNLKSEIIYGGYFAALSGPAFIITSSIMINVSISLPLLIISYIIPLMVYSYDHYRDMDKDKYTNLERATYFHKKSNIYPYLMIIYVLTLSIMLLLFSNLSMIYFILILIMGGILYSVGLKNLTQKVPAFKNIYTTLTWSLAGTFSIMFFYSLELNPIYLLLFLFIFMKFLPNTIFFDMKDRKSDLKEGLKTVPVILGKPGTLKLLHMLNILAFIPLFIGIYLDIIPLFAVIMVIFYFYSVYYLNKASKAKDKELRMVSYTFADAEFMVWPVVLVMGQFLFLGI
;
A
#
# COMPACT_ATOMS: atom_id res chain seq x y z
N MET A 1 -49.82 1.47 18.76
CA MET A 1 -48.46 1.14 19.19
C MET A 1 -47.50 0.94 18.00
N LEU A 2 -47.83 0.23 16.95
CA LEU A 2 -46.98 -0.04 15.79
C LEU A 2 -46.55 1.25 15.03
N ASN A 3 -47.43 2.21 14.85
CA ASN A 3 -47.17 3.49 14.16
C ASN A 3 -46.18 4.40 14.92
N ASN A 4 -46.13 4.30 16.25
CA ASN A 4 -45.14 5.05 17.04
C ASN A 4 -43.74 4.41 17.01
N MET A 5 -43.64 3.07 16.86
CA MET A 5 -42.35 2.40 16.68
C MET A 5 -41.73 2.69 15.31
N LEU A 6 -42.52 2.76 14.25
CA LEU A 6 -42.06 3.14 12.91
C LEU A 6 -41.60 4.62 12.84
N ALA A 7 -42.29 5.52 13.56
CA ALA A 7 -41.91 6.90 13.66
C ALA A 7 -40.58 7.10 14.45
N VAL A 8 -40.36 6.30 15.50
CA VAL A 8 -39.10 6.34 16.30
C VAL A 8 -37.97 5.73 15.50
N ASN A 9 -38.15 4.64 14.75
CA ASN A 9 -37.12 4.10 13.88
C ASN A 9 -36.71 5.08 12.75
N ASN A 10 -37.68 5.76 12.13
CA ASN A 10 -37.42 6.79 11.13
C ASN A 10 -36.68 8.04 11.71
N LEU A 11 -36.88 8.35 12.99
CA LEU A 11 -36.17 9.43 13.68
C LEU A 11 -34.74 9.01 14.07
N ILE A 12 -34.51 7.72 14.38
CA ILE A 12 -33.19 7.17 14.68
C ILE A 12 -32.34 7.06 13.41
N GLU A 13 -32.91 6.61 12.29
CA GLU A 13 -32.21 6.59 11.00
C GLU A 13 -31.85 7.99 10.46
N LYS A 14 -32.67 9.01 10.75
CA LYS A 14 -32.34 10.41 10.40
C LYS A 14 -31.26 11.06 11.29
N ARG A 15 -30.92 10.47 12.45
CA ARG A 15 -29.94 11.05 13.40
C ARG A 15 -28.50 10.67 13.15
N PHE A 16 -28.17 9.75 12.23
CA PHE A 16 -26.80 9.39 11.86
C PHE A 16 -26.52 9.57 10.37
N VAL A 17 -26.90 10.72 9.81
CA VAL A 17 -26.23 11.20 8.60
C VAL A 17 -24.94 11.84 9.08
N PRO A 18 -23.76 11.24 8.82
CA PRO A 18 -22.51 11.87 9.20
C PRO A 18 -22.47 13.24 8.53
N PRO A 19 -22.00 14.29 9.23
CA PRO A 19 -21.96 15.61 8.63
C PRO A 19 -21.15 15.53 7.33
N LYS A 20 -21.58 16.23 6.28
CA LYS A 20 -20.92 16.25 4.94
C LYS A 20 -19.40 16.47 5.00
N ILE A 21 -18.92 17.06 6.09
CA ILE A 21 -17.49 17.24 6.40
C ILE A 21 -16.77 15.91 6.57
N PHE A 22 -17.35 14.93 7.27
CA PHE A 22 -16.73 13.60 7.47
C PHE A 22 -16.68 12.79 6.18
N ASP A 23 -17.71 12.88 5.33
CA ASP A 23 -17.70 12.18 4.03
C ASP A 23 -16.67 12.83 3.09
N ASN A 24 -16.52 14.15 3.13
CA ASN A 24 -15.51 14.86 2.36
C ASN A 24 -14.09 14.50 2.85
N LEU A 25 -13.85 14.47 4.17
CA LEU A 25 -12.56 14.11 4.75
C LEU A 25 -12.19 12.66 4.44
N LYS A 26 -13.15 11.74 4.58
CA LYS A 26 -12.96 10.32 4.20
C LYS A 26 -12.60 10.17 2.73
N SER A 27 -13.32 10.87 1.85
CA SER A 27 -13.05 10.85 0.41
C SER A 27 -11.66 11.42 0.11
N GLU A 28 -11.25 12.48 0.81
CA GLU A 28 -9.93 13.09 0.70
C GLU A 28 -8.83 12.09 1.07
N ILE A 29 -8.94 11.46 2.23
CA ILE A 29 -7.93 10.55 2.76
C ILE A 29 -7.79 9.30 1.88
N ILE A 30 -8.92 8.72 1.44
CA ILE A 30 -8.93 7.46 0.69
C ILE A 30 -8.63 7.70 -0.79
N TYR A 31 -9.41 8.56 -1.46
CA TYR A 31 -9.26 8.75 -2.92
C TYR A 31 -8.09 9.67 -3.28
N GLY A 32 -7.71 10.60 -2.42
CA GLY A 32 -6.49 11.40 -2.55
C GLY A 32 -5.19 10.59 -2.39
N GLY A 33 -5.28 9.33 -1.93
CA GLY A 33 -4.13 8.44 -1.76
C GLY A 33 -3.32 8.69 -0.49
N TYR A 34 -3.75 9.63 0.37
CA TYR A 34 -3.01 10.00 1.59
C TYR A 34 -2.86 8.83 2.56
N PHE A 35 -3.90 8.00 2.69
CA PHE A 35 -3.86 6.82 3.54
C PHE A 35 -2.88 5.78 2.98
N ALA A 36 -3.02 5.39 1.72
CA ALA A 36 -2.14 4.41 1.10
C ALA A 36 -0.66 4.83 1.10
N ALA A 37 -0.39 6.14 0.94
CA ALA A 37 0.97 6.68 0.96
C ALA A 37 1.67 6.51 2.32
N LEU A 38 0.94 6.36 3.44
CA LEU A 38 1.51 6.08 4.76
C LEU A 38 2.27 4.74 4.81
N SER A 39 2.00 3.83 3.89
CA SER A 39 2.76 2.58 3.76
C SER A 39 4.25 2.83 3.45
N GLY A 40 4.59 3.94 2.76
CA GLY A 40 5.98 4.32 2.49
C GLY A 40 6.79 4.54 3.77
N PRO A 41 6.45 5.53 4.61
CA PRO A 41 7.14 5.71 5.89
C PRO A 41 7.02 4.50 6.81
N ALA A 42 5.92 3.74 6.77
CA ALA A 42 5.79 2.52 7.57
C ALA A 42 6.84 1.46 7.17
N PHE A 43 7.11 1.25 5.88
CA PHE A 43 8.18 0.35 5.44
C PHE A 43 9.56 0.86 5.85
N ILE A 44 9.81 2.17 5.74
CA ILE A 44 11.08 2.77 6.19
C ILE A 44 11.28 2.55 7.69
N ILE A 45 10.29 2.85 8.52
CA ILE A 45 10.39 2.64 9.97
C ILE A 45 10.61 1.15 10.29
N THR A 46 9.83 0.26 9.67
CA THR A 46 9.97 -1.19 9.81
C THR A 46 11.40 -1.66 9.49
N SER A 47 11.91 -1.26 8.33
CA SER A 47 13.26 -1.63 7.89
C SER A 47 14.34 -1.00 8.79
N SER A 48 14.18 0.28 9.19
CA SER A 48 15.10 0.95 10.11
C SER A 48 15.22 0.24 11.45
N ILE A 49 14.10 -0.20 12.02
CA ILE A 49 14.06 -0.96 13.28
C ILE A 49 14.79 -2.30 13.12
N MET A 50 14.55 -3.03 12.02
CA MET A 50 15.18 -4.34 11.78
C MET A 50 16.68 -4.22 11.47
N ILE A 51 17.11 -3.15 10.81
CA ILE A 51 18.52 -2.89 10.47
C ILE A 51 19.27 -2.21 11.65
N ASN A 52 18.53 -1.74 12.66
CA ASN A 52 19.04 -0.96 13.79
C ASN A 52 19.70 0.37 13.37
N VAL A 53 18.98 1.12 12.51
CA VAL A 53 19.41 2.45 12.04
C VAL A 53 18.43 3.50 12.53
N SER A 54 18.93 4.69 12.88
CA SER A 54 18.10 5.81 13.33
C SER A 54 17.09 6.24 12.25
N ILE A 55 15.91 6.67 12.70
CA ILE A 55 14.85 7.13 11.80
C ILE A 55 15.06 8.63 11.51
N SER A 56 15.10 9.00 10.24
CA SER A 56 15.23 10.38 9.79
C SER A 56 13.88 10.93 9.31
N LEU A 57 13.47 12.08 9.84
CA LEU A 57 12.23 12.74 9.39
C LEU A 57 12.26 13.10 7.89
N PRO A 58 13.34 13.67 7.32
CA PRO A 58 13.44 13.87 5.88
C PRO A 58 13.21 12.59 5.06
N LEU A 59 13.78 11.44 5.48
CA LEU A 59 13.57 10.16 4.78
C LEU A 59 12.11 9.71 4.85
N LEU A 60 11.42 9.92 5.97
CA LEU A 60 9.99 9.61 6.10
C LEU A 60 9.14 10.50 5.18
N ILE A 61 9.46 11.80 5.08
CA ILE A 61 8.77 12.71 4.17
C ILE A 61 8.99 12.29 2.71
N ILE A 62 10.24 11.98 2.31
CA ILE A 62 10.56 11.47 0.97
C ILE A 62 9.73 10.21 0.66
N SER A 63 9.73 9.24 1.58
CA SER A 63 9.04 7.97 1.40
C SER A 63 7.50 8.10 1.37
N TYR A 64 6.95 9.16 1.94
CA TYR A 64 5.53 9.49 1.88
C TYR A 64 5.14 10.18 0.57
N ILE A 65 5.95 11.16 0.12
CA ILE A 65 5.61 11.97 -1.06
C ILE A 65 5.69 11.17 -2.35
N ILE A 66 6.66 10.24 -2.47
CA ILE A 66 6.84 9.46 -3.70
C ILE A 66 5.59 8.67 -4.08
N PRO A 67 5.04 7.77 -3.24
CA PRO A 67 3.82 7.07 -3.58
C PRO A 67 2.62 8.00 -3.71
N LEU A 68 2.53 9.05 -2.91
CA LEU A 68 1.46 10.04 -3.02
C LEU A 68 1.48 10.70 -4.41
N MET A 69 2.64 11.09 -4.89
CA MET A 69 2.82 11.70 -6.22
C MET A 69 2.46 10.72 -7.35
N VAL A 70 2.96 9.48 -7.30
CA VAL A 70 2.75 8.47 -8.33
C VAL A 70 1.28 8.05 -8.41
N TYR A 71 0.66 7.73 -7.28
CA TYR A 71 -0.76 7.35 -7.24
C TYR A 71 -1.68 8.48 -7.64
N SER A 72 -1.38 9.66 -7.15
CA SER A 72 -2.12 10.84 -7.49
C SER A 72 -2.09 11.10 -9.00
N TYR A 73 -0.93 11.03 -9.64
CA TYR A 73 -0.78 11.16 -11.08
C TYR A 73 -1.55 10.10 -11.86
N ASP A 74 -1.44 8.83 -11.45
CA ASP A 74 -2.15 7.72 -12.12
C ASP A 74 -3.66 7.88 -12.03
N HIS A 75 -4.19 8.21 -10.86
CA HIS A 75 -5.63 8.44 -10.67
C HIS A 75 -6.15 9.66 -11.42
N TYR A 76 -5.39 10.76 -11.43
CA TYR A 76 -5.77 11.96 -12.18
C TYR A 76 -5.83 11.67 -13.69
N ARG A 77 -4.84 10.96 -14.21
CA ARG A 77 -4.79 10.58 -15.62
C ARG A 77 -5.93 9.63 -16.02
N ASP A 78 -6.25 8.67 -15.15
CA ASP A 78 -7.25 7.65 -15.44
C ASP A 78 -8.67 8.03 -14.97
N MET A 79 -8.93 9.29 -14.53
CA MET A 79 -10.21 9.71 -13.97
C MET A 79 -11.41 9.48 -14.92
N ASP A 80 -11.22 9.58 -16.23
CA ASP A 80 -12.30 9.33 -17.20
C ASP A 80 -12.61 7.83 -17.34
N LYS A 81 -11.61 6.95 -17.24
CA LYS A 81 -11.81 5.50 -17.21
C LYS A 81 -12.48 5.07 -15.90
N ASP A 82 -12.14 5.72 -14.80
CA ASP A 82 -12.71 5.46 -13.48
C ASP A 82 -14.22 5.72 -13.39
N LYS A 83 -14.79 6.51 -14.28
CA LYS A 83 -16.26 6.69 -14.36
C LYS A 83 -17.02 5.37 -14.48
N TYR A 84 -16.41 4.36 -15.09
CA TYR A 84 -17.03 3.06 -15.32
C TYR A 84 -16.68 2.03 -14.24
N THR A 85 -15.63 2.26 -13.45
CA THR A 85 -15.08 1.27 -12.50
C THR A 85 -15.17 1.73 -11.05
N ASN A 86 -14.94 3.02 -10.80
CA ASN A 86 -15.00 3.64 -9.48
C ASN A 86 -15.53 5.07 -9.56
N LEU A 87 -16.85 5.19 -9.71
CA LEU A 87 -17.53 6.49 -9.89
C LEU A 87 -17.23 7.49 -8.76
N GLU A 88 -17.07 7.03 -7.52
CA GLU A 88 -16.80 7.91 -6.37
C GLU A 88 -15.42 8.55 -6.52
N ARG A 89 -14.38 7.77 -6.89
CA ARG A 89 -13.02 8.27 -7.15
C ARG A 89 -13.00 9.22 -8.36
N ALA A 90 -13.64 8.84 -9.46
CA ALA A 90 -13.76 9.69 -10.64
C ALA A 90 -14.39 11.04 -10.30
N THR A 91 -15.49 11.04 -9.53
CA THR A 91 -16.18 12.27 -9.11
C THR A 91 -15.28 13.13 -8.23
N TYR A 92 -14.49 12.53 -7.34
CA TYR A 92 -13.52 13.22 -6.50
C TYR A 92 -12.48 13.97 -7.36
N PHE A 93 -11.83 13.28 -8.31
CA PHE A 93 -10.81 13.88 -9.17
C PHE A 93 -11.39 14.93 -10.15
N HIS A 94 -12.58 14.72 -10.68
CA HIS A 94 -13.24 15.72 -11.51
C HIS A 94 -13.50 17.03 -10.75
N LYS A 95 -13.95 16.96 -9.49
CA LYS A 95 -14.15 18.15 -8.65
C LYS A 95 -12.86 18.92 -8.38
N LYS A 96 -11.72 18.22 -8.40
CA LYS A 96 -10.40 18.78 -8.08
C LYS A 96 -9.49 18.96 -9.29
N SER A 97 -9.98 18.71 -10.50
CA SER A 97 -9.18 18.74 -11.72
C SER A 97 -8.38 20.03 -11.92
N ASN A 98 -8.94 21.17 -11.52
CA ASN A 98 -8.27 22.48 -11.63
C ASN A 98 -7.20 22.70 -10.55
N ILE A 99 -7.31 22.08 -9.38
CA ILE A 99 -6.36 22.25 -8.26
C ILE A 99 -5.23 21.23 -8.36
N TYR A 100 -5.49 20.10 -8.99
CA TYR A 100 -4.61 18.96 -9.01
C TYR A 100 -3.20 19.24 -9.59
N PRO A 101 -3.05 19.96 -10.72
CA PRO A 101 -1.73 20.32 -11.23
C PRO A 101 -0.89 21.11 -10.23
N TYR A 102 -1.50 22.00 -9.45
CA TYR A 102 -0.81 22.78 -8.42
C TYR A 102 -0.36 21.89 -7.25
N LEU A 103 -1.19 20.92 -6.85
CA LEU A 103 -0.80 19.93 -5.83
C LEU A 103 0.40 19.12 -6.31
N MET A 104 0.43 18.69 -7.57
CA MET A 104 1.57 17.97 -8.14
C MET A 104 2.85 18.81 -8.13
N ILE A 105 2.77 20.09 -8.44
CA ILE A 105 3.91 21.02 -8.35
C ILE A 105 4.41 21.09 -6.90
N ILE A 106 3.51 21.22 -5.92
CA ILE A 106 3.87 21.25 -4.50
C ILE A 106 4.58 19.95 -4.09
N TYR A 107 4.08 18.77 -4.51
CA TYR A 107 4.72 17.50 -4.20
C TYR A 107 6.14 17.40 -4.81
N VAL A 108 6.29 17.80 -6.09
CA VAL A 108 7.60 17.81 -6.76
C VAL A 108 8.57 18.78 -6.08
N LEU A 109 8.13 19.98 -5.74
CA LEU A 109 8.97 20.98 -5.05
C LEU A 109 9.40 20.48 -3.67
N THR A 110 8.44 19.93 -2.88
CA THR A 110 8.75 19.40 -1.55
C THR A 110 9.73 18.25 -1.64
N LEU A 111 9.53 17.32 -2.57
CA LEU A 111 10.45 16.20 -2.79
C LEU A 111 11.84 16.70 -3.20
N SER A 112 11.90 17.65 -4.14
CA SER A 112 13.18 18.23 -4.59
C SER A 112 13.93 18.91 -3.45
N ILE A 113 13.25 19.70 -2.62
CA ILE A 113 13.85 20.36 -1.45
C ILE A 113 14.37 19.30 -0.46
N MET A 114 13.59 18.27 -0.15
CA MET A 114 14.00 17.20 0.77
C MET A 114 15.21 16.45 0.24
N LEU A 115 15.25 16.13 -1.05
CA LEU A 115 16.39 15.44 -1.67
C LEU A 115 17.65 16.31 -1.71
N LEU A 116 17.54 17.57 -2.09
CA LEU A 116 18.70 18.47 -2.22
C LEU A 116 19.30 18.86 -0.88
N LEU A 117 18.49 19.06 0.16
CA LEU A 117 18.97 19.52 1.47
C LEU A 117 19.39 18.40 2.41
N PHE A 118 18.80 17.20 2.29
CA PHE A 118 18.94 16.14 3.29
C PHE A 118 19.43 14.80 2.75
N SER A 119 19.69 14.67 1.43
CA SER A 119 20.17 13.41 0.87
C SER A 119 21.47 13.56 0.08
N ASN A 120 22.03 12.43 -0.31
CA ASN A 120 23.24 12.34 -1.14
C ASN A 120 22.87 12.02 -2.60
N LEU A 121 23.87 12.11 -3.51
CA LEU A 121 23.67 11.86 -4.93
C LEU A 121 23.16 10.45 -5.23
N SER A 122 23.62 9.43 -4.48
CA SER A 122 23.17 8.04 -4.68
C SER A 122 21.68 7.90 -4.39
N MET A 123 21.20 8.52 -3.31
CA MET A 123 19.77 8.57 -2.97
C MET A 123 18.97 9.32 -4.04
N ILE A 124 19.45 10.44 -4.52
CA ILE A 124 18.79 11.22 -5.59
C ILE A 124 18.62 10.35 -6.84
N TYR A 125 19.68 9.70 -7.32
CA TYR A 125 19.59 8.81 -8.47
C TYR A 125 18.64 7.64 -8.24
N PHE A 126 18.69 7.03 -7.08
CA PHE A 126 17.79 5.93 -6.73
C PHE A 126 16.34 6.37 -6.77
N ILE A 127 15.99 7.50 -6.18
CA ILE A 127 14.63 8.04 -6.20
C ILE A 127 14.19 8.43 -7.61
N LEU A 128 15.06 9.02 -8.42
CA LEU A 128 14.74 9.32 -9.81
C LEU A 128 14.44 8.06 -10.61
N ILE A 129 15.18 6.98 -10.41
CA ILE A 129 14.90 5.68 -11.04
C ILE A 129 13.53 5.15 -10.61
N LEU A 130 13.18 5.21 -9.32
CA LEU A 130 11.87 4.76 -8.83
C LEU A 130 10.72 5.58 -9.42
N ILE A 131 10.86 6.90 -9.48
CA ILE A 131 9.85 7.81 -10.06
C ILE A 131 9.69 7.55 -11.56
N MET A 132 10.80 7.47 -12.29
CA MET A 132 10.77 7.13 -13.72
C MET A 132 10.10 5.78 -13.96
N GLY A 133 10.42 4.77 -13.16
CA GLY A 133 9.74 3.48 -13.18
C GLY A 133 8.24 3.62 -12.97
N GLY A 134 7.80 4.37 -11.94
CA GLY A 134 6.38 4.64 -11.67
C GLY A 134 5.65 5.33 -12.83
N ILE A 135 6.28 6.34 -13.45
CA ILE A 135 5.73 7.04 -14.60
C ILE A 135 5.64 6.11 -15.81
N LEU A 136 6.72 5.39 -16.14
CA LEU A 136 6.75 4.43 -17.25
C LEU A 136 5.69 3.34 -17.08
N TYR A 137 5.53 2.85 -15.85
CA TYR A 137 4.46 1.92 -15.52
C TYR A 137 3.09 2.52 -15.84
N SER A 138 2.80 3.70 -15.31
CA SER A 138 1.52 4.37 -15.53
C SER A 138 1.26 4.65 -17.03
N VAL A 139 2.26 5.11 -17.78
CA VAL A 139 2.10 5.48 -19.20
C VAL A 139 1.89 4.27 -20.12
N GLY A 140 2.59 3.15 -19.89
CA GLY A 140 2.56 2.05 -20.84
C GLY A 140 2.78 0.65 -20.29
N LEU A 141 3.68 0.47 -19.31
CA LEU A 141 4.06 -0.87 -18.85
C LEU A 141 2.89 -1.64 -18.22
N LYS A 142 1.89 -0.97 -17.63
CA LYS A 142 0.71 -1.66 -17.09
C LYS A 142 -0.04 -2.47 -18.16
N ASN A 143 0.04 -2.07 -19.43
CA ASN A 143 -0.58 -2.79 -20.53
C ASN A 143 0.10 -4.15 -20.80
N LEU A 144 1.34 -4.36 -20.34
CA LEU A 144 1.98 -5.67 -20.41
C LEU A 144 1.22 -6.74 -19.63
N THR A 145 0.37 -6.35 -18.66
CA THR A 145 -0.52 -7.28 -17.97
C THR A 145 -1.51 -7.97 -18.90
N GLN A 146 -1.77 -7.43 -20.09
CA GLN A 146 -2.55 -8.12 -21.13
C GLN A 146 -1.81 -9.35 -21.70
N LYS A 147 -0.48 -9.32 -21.71
CA LYS A 147 0.38 -10.39 -22.24
C LYS A 147 0.96 -11.27 -21.14
N VAL A 148 1.47 -10.64 -20.08
CA VAL A 148 2.18 -11.31 -18.98
C VAL A 148 1.26 -11.34 -17.74
N PRO A 149 0.85 -12.54 -17.29
CA PRO A 149 0.02 -12.69 -16.09
C PRO A 149 0.65 -12.01 -14.86
N ALA A 150 -0.17 -11.34 -14.07
CA ALA A 150 0.23 -10.68 -12.81
C ALA A 150 1.36 -9.63 -12.94
N PHE A 151 1.73 -9.21 -14.16
CA PHE A 151 2.83 -8.24 -14.36
C PHE A 151 2.64 -6.99 -13.50
N LYS A 152 1.43 -6.44 -13.49
CA LYS A 152 1.04 -5.27 -12.68
C LYS A 152 1.37 -5.47 -11.19
N ASN A 153 1.03 -6.63 -10.63
CA ASN A 153 1.26 -6.93 -9.21
C ASN A 153 2.75 -7.08 -8.91
N ILE A 154 3.48 -7.82 -9.75
CA ILE A 154 4.93 -8.02 -9.60
C ILE A 154 5.66 -6.68 -9.67
N TYR A 155 5.33 -5.85 -10.67
CA TYR A 155 5.98 -4.56 -10.86
C TYR A 155 5.74 -3.62 -9.68
N THR A 156 4.49 -3.46 -9.27
CA THR A 156 4.13 -2.62 -8.11
C THR A 156 4.81 -3.12 -6.85
N THR A 157 4.77 -4.43 -6.59
CA THR A 157 5.43 -5.04 -5.43
C THR A 157 6.94 -4.82 -5.45
N LEU A 158 7.58 -5.00 -6.60
CA LEU A 158 9.02 -4.76 -6.76
C LEU A 158 9.38 -3.32 -6.40
N THR A 159 8.66 -2.35 -6.95
CA THR A 159 8.94 -0.92 -6.71
C THR A 159 8.79 -0.56 -5.23
N TRP A 160 7.71 -1.03 -4.57
CA TRP A 160 7.50 -0.79 -3.15
C TRP A 160 8.55 -1.46 -2.27
N SER A 161 8.95 -2.69 -2.59
CA SER A 161 9.95 -3.42 -1.81
C SER A 161 11.34 -2.81 -1.95
N LEU A 162 11.70 -2.37 -3.17
CA LEU A 162 12.92 -1.62 -3.41
C LEU A 162 12.91 -0.30 -2.61
N ALA A 163 11.85 0.48 -2.70
CA ALA A 163 11.71 1.72 -1.97
C ALA A 163 11.78 1.52 -0.45
N GLY A 164 11.04 0.56 0.10
CA GLY A 164 10.97 0.31 1.54
C GLY A 164 12.26 -0.22 2.16
N THR A 165 13.14 -0.83 1.36
CA THR A 165 14.39 -1.43 1.84
C THR A 165 15.61 -0.59 1.49
N PHE A 166 15.81 -0.31 0.21
CA PHE A 166 17.08 0.27 -0.27
C PHE A 166 17.15 1.80 -0.11
N SER A 167 16.03 2.50 0.12
CA SER A 167 16.08 3.93 0.44
C SER A 167 16.92 4.21 1.67
N ILE A 168 16.89 3.35 2.69
CA ILE A 168 17.70 3.49 3.91
C ILE A 168 19.18 3.35 3.56
N MET A 169 19.55 2.32 2.79
CA MET A 169 20.91 2.06 2.38
C MET A 169 21.51 3.28 1.63
N PHE A 170 20.78 3.80 0.64
CA PHE A 170 21.25 4.94 -0.14
C PHE A 170 21.25 6.25 0.67
N PHE A 171 20.24 6.48 1.52
CA PHE A 171 20.13 7.69 2.31
C PHE A 171 21.27 7.85 3.31
N TYR A 172 21.68 6.76 3.98
CA TYR A 172 22.76 6.75 4.96
C TYR A 172 24.12 6.32 4.39
N SER A 173 24.21 6.08 3.08
CA SER A 173 25.42 5.59 2.41
C SER A 173 25.98 4.31 3.05
N LEU A 174 25.09 3.38 3.40
CA LEU A 174 25.44 2.12 4.03
C LEU A 174 25.90 1.10 2.98
N GLU A 175 26.77 0.18 3.39
CA GLU A 175 27.20 -0.90 2.53
C GLU A 175 26.12 -1.97 2.39
N LEU A 176 26.06 -2.57 1.20
CA LEU A 176 25.16 -3.66 0.92
C LEU A 176 25.54 -4.89 1.74
N ASN A 177 24.63 -5.38 2.55
CA ASN A 177 24.80 -6.60 3.32
C ASN A 177 23.55 -7.52 3.20
N PRO A 178 23.62 -8.79 3.64
CA PRO A 178 22.52 -9.75 3.48
C PRO A 178 21.19 -9.33 4.08
N ILE A 179 21.16 -8.46 5.09
CA ILE A 179 19.90 -8.02 5.72
C ILE A 179 19.01 -7.29 4.71
N TYR A 180 19.61 -6.48 3.80
CA TYR A 180 18.81 -5.77 2.78
C TYR A 180 18.10 -6.74 1.84
N LEU A 181 18.78 -7.82 1.43
CA LEU A 181 18.17 -8.81 0.55
C LEU A 181 17.04 -9.56 1.28
N LEU A 182 17.23 -9.95 2.52
CA LEU A 182 16.22 -10.67 3.29
C LEU A 182 14.99 -9.80 3.59
N LEU A 183 15.21 -8.52 3.94
CA LEU A 183 14.11 -7.56 4.13
C LEU A 183 13.38 -7.26 2.83
N PHE A 184 14.12 -7.06 1.74
CA PHE A 184 13.52 -6.90 0.42
C PHE A 184 12.63 -8.09 0.06
N LEU A 185 13.11 -9.31 0.23
CA LEU A 185 12.35 -10.53 -0.04
C LEU A 185 11.13 -10.66 0.90
N PHE A 186 11.28 -10.32 2.19
CA PHE A 186 10.17 -10.33 3.13
C PHE A 186 9.08 -9.34 2.75
N ILE A 187 9.46 -8.07 2.50
CA ILE A 187 8.51 -7.05 2.07
C ILE A 187 7.87 -7.44 0.74
N PHE A 188 8.65 -7.92 -0.24
CA PHE A 188 8.15 -8.36 -1.53
C PHE A 188 7.11 -9.47 -1.39
N MET A 189 7.42 -10.51 -0.63
CA MET A 189 6.53 -11.65 -0.47
C MET A 189 5.29 -11.33 0.37
N LYS A 190 5.35 -10.33 1.27
CA LYS A 190 4.18 -9.84 2.02
C LYS A 190 3.34 -8.85 1.23
N PHE A 191 3.95 -8.02 0.40
CA PHE A 191 3.23 -7.02 -0.38
C PHE A 191 2.60 -7.59 -1.66
N LEU A 192 3.17 -8.65 -2.25
CA LEU A 192 2.60 -9.30 -3.43
C LEU A 192 1.17 -9.83 -3.21
N PRO A 193 0.85 -10.56 -2.13
CA PRO A 193 -0.53 -10.92 -1.83
C PRO A 193 -1.46 -9.71 -1.70
N ASN A 194 -0.99 -8.62 -1.13
CA ASN A 194 -1.78 -7.40 -0.97
C ASN A 194 -2.15 -6.80 -2.34
N THR A 195 -1.20 -6.63 -3.24
CA THR A 195 -1.47 -6.09 -4.59
C THR A 195 -2.42 -6.99 -5.38
N ILE A 196 -2.28 -8.31 -5.28
CA ILE A 196 -3.20 -9.27 -5.89
C ILE A 196 -4.60 -9.17 -5.26
N PHE A 197 -4.67 -8.99 -3.94
CA PHE A 197 -5.93 -8.82 -3.23
C PHE A 197 -6.69 -7.58 -3.69
N PHE A 198 -5.97 -6.47 -3.92
CA PHE A 198 -6.57 -5.25 -4.47
C PHE A 198 -7.22 -5.45 -5.84
N ASP A 199 -6.65 -6.29 -6.69
CA ASP A 199 -7.25 -6.58 -8.01
C ASP A 199 -8.56 -7.37 -7.91
N MET A 200 -8.85 -8.03 -6.79
CA MET A 200 -10.12 -8.78 -6.63
C MET A 200 -11.35 -7.88 -6.75
N LYS A 201 -11.29 -6.64 -6.24
CA LYS A 201 -12.39 -5.67 -6.36
C LYS A 201 -12.54 -5.12 -7.77
N ASP A 202 -11.45 -5.12 -8.55
CA ASP A 202 -11.38 -4.55 -9.89
C ASP A 202 -11.52 -5.61 -11.00
N ARG A 203 -11.73 -6.90 -10.64
CA ARG A 203 -11.80 -8.05 -11.56
C ARG A 203 -12.68 -7.82 -12.78
N LYS A 204 -13.86 -7.17 -12.60
CA LYS A 204 -14.81 -6.94 -13.71
C LYS A 204 -14.28 -5.93 -14.72
N SER A 205 -13.57 -4.91 -14.28
CA SER A 205 -12.94 -3.92 -15.16
C SER A 205 -11.71 -4.49 -15.83
N ASP A 206 -10.85 -5.17 -15.06
CA ASP A 206 -9.65 -5.83 -15.59
C ASP A 206 -9.99 -6.82 -16.72
N LEU A 207 -11.08 -7.58 -16.55
CA LEU A 207 -11.57 -8.48 -17.59
C LEU A 207 -12.01 -7.74 -18.87
N LYS A 208 -12.69 -6.60 -18.74
CA LYS A 208 -13.11 -5.78 -19.89
C LYS A 208 -11.93 -5.15 -20.62
N GLU A 209 -10.87 -4.80 -19.90
CA GLU A 209 -9.62 -4.25 -20.45
C GLU A 209 -8.67 -5.34 -20.98
N GLY A 210 -9.04 -6.61 -20.87
CA GLY A 210 -8.22 -7.75 -21.31
C GLY A 210 -6.98 -8.00 -20.46
N LEU A 211 -6.96 -7.46 -19.22
CA LEU A 211 -5.83 -7.62 -18.30
C LEU A 211 -5.82 -9.03 -17.72
N LYS A 212 -4.66 -9.67 -17.72
CA LYS A 212 -4.44 -11.00 -17.13
C LYS A 212 -4.03 -10.89 -15.66
N THR A 213 -4.85 -10.22 -14.86
CA THR A 213 -4.64 -10.18 -13.40
C THR A 213 -4.98 -11.53 -12.78
N VAL A 214 -4.40 -11.83 -11.62
CA VAL A 214 -4.63 -13.11 -10.93
C VAL A 214 -6.12 -13.38 -10.68
N PRO A 215 -6.94 -12.41 -10.21
CA PRO A 215 -8.37 -12.62 -10.04
C PRO A 215 -9.13 -12.86 -11.35
N VAL A 216 -8.66 -12.33 -12.48
CA VAL A 216 -9.25 -12.61 -13.80
C VAL A 216 -9.00 -14.05 -14.21
N ILE A 217 -7.77 -14.54 -13.99
CA ILE A 217 -7.36 -15.90 -14.40
C ILE A 217 -7.96 -16.98 -13.49
N LEU A 218 -7.81 -16.81 -12.15
CA LEU A 218 -8.15 -17.84 -11.17
C LEU A 218 -9.56 -17.70 -10.60
N GLY A 219 -10.25 -16.59 -10.87
CA GLY A 219 -11.50 -16.26 -10.19
C GLY A 219 -11.30 -15.99 -8.69
N LYS A 220 -12.37 -15.63 -7.99
CA LYS A 220 -12.31 -15.31 -6.55
C LYS A 220 -11.81 -16.48 -5.69
N PRO A 221 -12.34 -17.73 -5.82
CA PRO A 221 -11.89 -18.85 -4.98
C PRO A 221 -10.43 -19.23 -5.21
N GLY A 222 -9.99 -19.30 -6.48
CA GLY A 222 -8.61 -19.64 -6.82
C GLY A 222 -7.62 -18.57 -6.33
N THR A 223 -7.99 -17.28 -6.46
CA THR A 223 -7.20 -16.17 -5.94
C THR A 223 -7.04 -16.27 -4.43
N LEU A 224 -8.12 -16.49 -3.68
CA LEU A 224 -8.04 -16.61 -2.21
C LEU A 224 -7.15 -17.78 -1.79
N LYS A 225 -7.24 -18.93 -2.47
CA LYS A 225 -6.36 -20.08 -2.19
C LYS A 225 -4.88 -19.73 -2.40
N LEU A 226 -4.57 -19.05 -3.51
CA LEU A 226 -3.22 -18.56 -3.79
C LEU A 226 -2.74 -17.57 -2.72
N LEU A 227 -3.59 -16.61 -2.31
CA LEU A 227 -3.26 -15.62 -1.30
C LEU A 227 -2.95 -16.25 0.07
N HIS A 228 -3.70 -17.28 0.49
CA HIS A 228 -3.39 -18.03 1.72
C HIS A 228 -2.03 -18.72 1.62
N MET A 229 -1.71 -19.34 0.48
CA MET A 229 -0.41 -19.96 0.25
C MET A 229 0.74 -18.92 0.30
N LEU A 230 0.59 -17.81 -0.44
CA LEU A 230 1.59 -16.75 -0.46
C LEU A 230 1.78 -16.12 0.93
N ASN A 231 0.71 -15.97 1.71
CA ASN A 231 0.79 -15.44 3.07
C ASN A 231 1.66 -16.32 4.00
N ILE A 232 1.64 -17.66 3.83
CA ILE A 232 2.52 -18.57 4.56
C ILE A 232 3.97 -18.39 4.10
N LEU A 233 4.19 -18.45 2.78
CA LEU A 233 5.53 -18.38 2.19
C LEU A 233 6.23 -17.05 2.47
N ALA A 234 5.46 -15.97 2.69
CA ALA A 234 5.99 -14.64 2.91
C ALA A 234 6.89 -14.52 4.16
N PHE A 235 6.76 -15.42 5.13
CA PHE A 235 7.58 -15.40 6.33
C PHE A 235 8.90 -16.18 6.22
N ILE A 236 9.12 -16.92 5.11
CA ILE A 236 10.34 -17.68 4.91
C ILE A 236 11.60 -16.79 4.98
N PRO A 237 11.70 -15.64 4.27
CA PRO A 237 12.89 -14.79 4.38
C PRO A 237 13.11 -14.24 5.79
N LEU A 238 12.03 -13.92 6.53
CA LEU A 238 12.12 -13.47 7.91
C LEU A 238 12.71 -14.56 8.82
N PHE A 239 12.20 -15.80 8.74
CA PHE A 239 12.68 -16.91 9.54
C PHE A 239 14.12 -17.31 9.19
N ILE A 240 14.48 -17.29 7.89
CA ILE A 240 15.87 -17.49 7.47
C ILE A 240 16.77 -16.42 8.08
N GLY A 241 16.35 -15.16 8.04
CA GLY A 241 17.12 -14.04 8.61
C GLY A 241 17.31 -14.16 10.11
N ILE A 242 16.27 -14.55 10.85
CA ILE A 242 16.35 -14.80 12.30
C ILE A 242 17.24 -15.99 12.61
N TYR A 243 17.10 -17.10 11.87
CA TYR A 243 17.91 -18.31 12.07
C TYR A 243 19.41 -18.08 11.82
N LEU A 244 19.75 -17.19 10.91
CA LEU A 244 21.14 -16.82 10.58
C LEU A 244 21.67 -15.64 11.42
N ASP A 245 20.93 -15.20 12.45
CA ASP A 245 21.26 -14.02 13.28
C ASP A 245 21.50 -12.73 12.48
N ILE A 246 20.90 -12.63 11.26
CA ILE A 246 20.96 -11.43 10.40
C ILE A 246 19.82 -10.46 10.74
N ILE A 247 18.63 -10.99 11.03
CA ILE A 247 17.44 -10.23 11.46
C ILE A 247 17.27 -10.45 12.97
N PRO A 248 17.02 -9.38 13.76
CA PRO A 248 16.85 -9.49 15.20
C PRO A 248 15.70 -10.42 15.60
N LEU A 249 15.88 -11.22 16.67
CA LEU A 249 14.91 -12.21 17.15
C LEU A 249 13.53 -11.57 17.44
N PHE A 250 13.46 -10.35 17.96
CA PHE A 250 12.19 -9.69 18.25
C PHE A 250 11.30 -9.53 17.01
N ALA A 251 11.86 -9.56 15.80
CA ALA A 251 11.10 -9.48 14.56
C ALA A 251 10.19 -10.68 14.33
N VAL A 252 10.35 -11.78 15.08
CA VAL A 252 9.43 -12.93 15.05
C VAL A 252 7.97 -12.52 15.37
N ILE A 253 7.77 -11.41 16.11
CA ILE A 253 6.43 -10.88 16.41
C ILE A 253 5.63 -10.54 15.14
N MET A 254 6.32 -10.27 14.01
CA MET A 254 5.67 -10.01 12.72
C MET A 254 4.79 -11.16 12.23
N VAL A 255 4.93 -12.37 12.80
CA VAL A 255 4.06 -13.52 12.51
C VAL A 255 2.58 -13.22 12.85
N ILE A 256 2.30 -12.26 13.72
CA ILE A 256 0.92 -11.81 13.98
C ILE A 256 0.19 -11.40 12.69
N PHE A 257 0.93 -10.89 11.70
CA PHE A 257 0.38 -10.49 10.41
C PHE A 257 0.01 -11.66 9.49
N TYR A 258 0.46 -12.88 9.80
CA TYR A 258 -0.11 -14.08 9.20
C TYR A 258 -1.60 -14.22 9.57
N PHE A 259 -1.91 -14.13 10.85
CA PHE A 259 -3.28 -14.24 11.36
C PHE A 259 -4.15 -13.06 10.94
N TYR A 260 -3.58 -11.87 10.91
CA TYR A 260 -4.25 -10.67 10.41
C TYR A 260 -4.67 -10.84 8.93
N SER A 261 -3.76 -11.32 8.09
CA SER A 261 -4.06 -11.59 6.68
C SER A 261 -5.12 -12.70 6.54
N VAL A 262 -5.04 -13.79 7.30
CA VAL A 262 -6.06 -14.84 7.31
C VAL A 262 -7.43 -14.27 7.69
N TYR A 263 -7.48 -13.36 8.67
CA TYR A 263 -8.72 -12.72 9.09
C TYR A 263 -9.40 -11.95 7.93
N TYR A 264 -8.69 -11.03 7.29
CA TYR A 264 -9.32 -10.25 6.21
C TYR A 264 -9.57 -11.07 4.94
N LEU A 265 -8.76 -12.08 4.62
CA LEU A 265 -9.02 -13.00 3.52
C LEU A 265 -10.29 -13.82 3.75
N ASN A 266 -10.50 -14.30 4.97
CA ASN A 266 -11.74 -15.00 5.35
C ASN A 266 -12.97 -14.07 5.28
N LYS A 267 -12.82 -12.81 5.70
CA LYS A 267 -13.86 -11.80 5.54
C LYS A 267 -14.17 -11.54 4.07
N ALA A 268 -13.14 -11.39 3.24
CA ALA A 268 -13.25 -11.19 1.81
C ALA A 268 -13.92 -12.38 1.09
N SER A 269 -13.72 -13.61 1.56
CA SER A 269 -14.33 -14.81 0.95
C SER A 269 -15.86 -14.72 0.91
N LYS A 270 -16.46 -14.17 1.96
CA LYS A 270 -17.91 -13.99 2.14
C LYS A 270 -18.43 -12.65 1.59
N ALA A 271 -17.56 -11.69 1.35
CA ALA A 271 -17.90 -10.33 0.97
C ALA A 271 -18.43 -10.24 -0.47
N LYS A 272 -19.44 -9.38 -0.70
CA LYS A 272 -19.89 -8.93 -2.02
C LYS A 272 -19.04 -7.75 -2.49
N ASP A 273 -19.18 -7.32 -3.75
CA ASP A 273 -18.34 -6.30 -4.39
C ASP A 273 -18.12 -5.02 -3.54
N LYS A 274 -19.18 -4.47 -2.91
CA LYS A 274 -19.09 -3.27 -2.07
C LYS A 274 -18.31 -3.53 -0.77
N GLU A 275 -18.57 -4.64 -0.13
CA GLU A 275 -17.89 -5.05 1.11
C GLU A 275 -16.43 -5.40 0.82
N LEU A 276 -16.15 -6.04 -0.33
CA LEU A 276 -14.79 -6.37 -0.76
C LEU A 276 -13.95 -5.11 -0.95
N ARG A 277 -14.51 -4.05 -1.56
CA ARG A 277 -13.82 -2.74 -1.65
C ARG A 277 -13.49 -2.18 -0.27
N MET A 278 -14.44 -2.23 0.66
CA MET A 278 -14.20 -1.73 2.02
C MET A 278 -13.10 -2.54 2.72
N VAL A 279 -13.10 -3.87 2.61
CA VAL A 279 -12.04 -4.72 3.17
C VAL A 279 -10.67 -4.36 2.58
N SER A 280 -10.60 -4.10 1.26
CA SER A 280 -9.35 -3.70 0.61
C SER A 280 -8.81 -2.38 1.15
N TYR A 281 -9.62 -1.32 1.17
CA TYR A 281 -9.18 0.02 1.58
C TYR A 281 -8.95 0.18 3.09
N THR A 282 -9.53 -0.68 3.93
CA THR A 282 -9.37 -0.55 5.39
C THR A 282 -8.41 -1.57 5.96
N PHE A 283 -8.62 -2.86 5.71
CA PHE A 283 -7.82 -3.91 6.34
C PHE A 283 -6.52 -4.20 5.60
N ALA A 284 -6.56 -4.29 4.26
CA ALA A 284 -5.37 -4.65 3.52
C ALA A 284 -4.31 -3.53 3.51
N ASP A 285 -4.72 -2.26 3.38
CA ASP A 285 -3.78 -1.12 3.48
C ASP A 285 -3.28 -0.92 4.91
N ALA A 286 -4.15 -1.07 5.93
CA ALA A 286 -3.77 -0.86 7.31
C ALA A 286 -2.72 -1.88 7.81
N GLU A 287 -2.61 -3.05 7.19
CA GLU A 287 -1.64 -4.08 7.59
C GLU A 287 -0.24 -3.49 7.73
N PHE A 288 0.23 -2.80 6.70
CA PHE A 288 1.61 -2.30 6.66
C PHE A 288 1.85 -1.11 7.58
N MET A 289 0.82 -0.29 7.80
CA MET A 289 0.92 0.87 8.70
C MET A 289 1.09 0.46 10.17
N VAL A 290 0.62 -0.74 10.53
CA VAL A 290 0.72 -1.27 11.89
C VAL A 290 2.05 -2.01 12.12
N TRP A 291 2.80 -2.36 11.07
CA TRP A 291 4.09 -3.06 11.19
C TRP A 291 5.08 -2.39 12.16
N PRO A 292 5.36 -1.08 12.05
CA PRO A 292 6.28 -0.43 12.98
C PRO A 292 5.85 -0.54 14.44
N VAL A 293 4.55 -0.38 14.71
CA VAL A 293 4.00 -0.45 16.06
C VAL A 293 4.22 -1.83 16.67
N VAL A 294 3.93 -2.89 15.90
CA VAL A 294 4.13 -4.27 16.34
C VAL A 294 5.60 -4.58 16.57
N LEU A 295 6.51 -4.08 15.73
CA LEU A 295 7.95 -4.26 15.92
C LEU A 295 8.47 -3.57 17.18
N VAL A 296 8.02 -2.33 17.46
CA VAL A 296 8.35 -1.64 18.71
C VAL A 296 7.85 -2.45 19.91
N MET A 297 6.63 -2.99 19.85
CA MET A 297 6.15 -3.91 20.89
C MET A 297 7.04 -5.16 21.02
N GLY A 298 7.54 -5.68 19.91
CA GLY A 298 8.52 -6.78 19.92
C GLY A 298 9.81 -6.40 20.63
N GLN A 299 10.35 -5.23 20.37
CA GLN A 299 11.55 -4.73 21.09
C GLN A 299 11.31 -4.66 22.60
N PHE A 300 10.17 -4.10 23.05
CA PHE A 300 9.82 -4.08 24.46
C PHE A 300 9.73 -5.48 25.09
N LEU A 301 9.11 -6.43 24.40
CA LEU A 301 8.90 -7.79 24.93
C LEU A 301 10.19 -8.62 25.00
N PHE A 302 11.10 -8.44 24.03
CA PHE A 302 12.30 -9.28 23.93
C PHE A 302 13.57 -8.63 24.49
N LEU A 303 13.64 -7.29 24.48
CA LEU A 303 14.85 -6.55 24.90
C LEU A 303 14.63 -5.77 26.20
N GLY A 304 13.39 -5.59 26.65
CA GLY A 304 13.07 -4.81 27.86
C GLY A 304 13.35 -3.31 27.73
N ILE A 305 13.36 -2.79 26.50
CA ILE A 305 13.71 -1.39 26.19
C ILE A 305 12.45 -0.60 25.92
#